data_ef08399d0ae4d544b8599b29c99a838b
#
_entry.id   ef08399d0ae4d544b8599b29c99a838b
#
_cell.length_a   1.000
_cell.length_b   1.000
_cell.length_c   1.000
_cell.angle_alpha   90.00
_cell.angle_beta   90.00
_cell.angle_gamma   90.00
#
_symmetry.space_group_name_H-M   'P 1'
#
loop_
_entity.id
_entity.type
_entity.pdbx_description
1 polymer ?
#
loop_
_entity_poly.entity_id
_entity_poly.type
_entity_poly.pdbx_seq_one_letter_code
_entity_poly.pdbx_strand_id
1 'polypeptide(L)'
;AQRLLENTVVVFMSDHGDLGGDHGVMLKRMHHYQGLIRVPTLWVEPGAAASVRDDLASTIDFPTTILKRAGIQPFNGAMGRDLFGDPEPDGLIIEEQAGQPKPGTSNPPGLRTLVTRSHRMTLSPDDDFSELYDLGGDPDENVNIFNDPDARDTRAELMEIMVRRMMQLQTTSPLPPFAP
;
A
#
# COMPACT_ATOMS: atom_id res chain seq x y z
N ALA A 1 -1.58 -32.79 20.75
CA ALA A 1 -1.21 -31.54 20.04
C ALA A 1 -0.44 -31.94 18.77
N GLN A 2 -0.76 -31.37 17.62
CA GLN A 2 -0.19 -31.80 16.33
C GLN A 2 1.20 -31.23 16.02
N ARG A 3 1.81 -30.44 16.91
CA ARG A 3 3.15 -29.82 16.76
C ARG A 3 3.40 -29.11 15.42
N LEU A 4 2.35 -28.57 14.78
CA LEU A 4 2.44 -27.98 13.45
C LEU A 4 3.36 -26.76 13.39
N LEU A 5 3.49 -26.00 14.48
CA LEU A 5 4.34 -24.80 14.53
C LEU A 5 5.84 -25.11 14.38
N GLU A 6 6.26 -26.37 14.51
CA GLU A 6 7.67 -26.75 14.34
C GLU A 6 8.13 -26.72 12.87
N ASN A 7 7.18 -26.75 11.91
CA ASN A 7 7.45 -26.81 10.47
C ASN A 7 6.49 -25.99 9.62
N THR A 8 5.79 -25.05 10.23
CA THR A 8 4.77 -24.23 9.53
C THR A 8 5.03 -22.75 9.77
N VAL A 9 5.11 -22.00 8.70
CA VAL A 9 5.05 -20.53 8.75
C VAL A 9 3.60 -20.12 8.91
N VAL A 10 3.32 -19.23 9.86
CA VAL A 10 1.99 -18.67 10.09
C VAL A 10 2.02 -17.19 9.77
N VAL A 11 1.16 -16.76 8.87
CA VAL A 11 1.00 -15.35 8.51
C VAL A 11 -0.39 -14.91 8.94
N PHE A 12 -0.46 -13.83 9.70
CA PHE A 12 -1.70 -13.15 10.06
C PHE A 12 -1.66 -11.73 9.53
N MET A 13 -2.70 -11.33 8.84
CA MET A 13 -2.85 -9.99 8.27
C MET A 13 -4.32 -9.65 8.07
N SER A 14 -4.63 -8.39 7.82
CA SER A 14 -5.94 -7.92 7.35
C SER A 14 -5.83 -7.40 5.92
N ASP A 15 -6.93 -7.44 5.18
CA ASP A 15 -7.06 -6.85 3.85
C ASP A 15 -7.10 -5.31 3.90
N HIS A 16 -7.80 -4.75 4.88
CA HIS A 16 -7.89 -3.32 5.19
C HIS A 16 -8.29 -3.12 6.65
N GLY A 17 -8.20 -1.88 7.12
CA GLY A 17 -8.75 -1.44 8.39
C GLY A 17 -10.21 -0.99 8.30
N ASP A 18 -10.67 -0.29 9.32
CA ASP A 18 -11.98 0.39 9.36
C ASP A 18 -11.78 1.74 10.05
N LEU A 19 -12.42 2.78 9.54
CA LEU A 19 -12.27 4.12 10.10
C LEU A 19 -12.95 4.25 11.47
N GLY A 20 -14.02 3.48 11.72
CA GLY A 20 -14.63 3.39 13.05
C GLY A 20 -15.11 4.71 13.66
N GLY A 21 -15.24 5.76 12.87
CA GLY A 21 -15.55 7.12 13.30
C GLY A 21 -14.43 8.12 13.10
N ASP A 22 -13.22 7.68 12.76
CA ASP A 22 -12.10 8.56 12.41
C ASP A 22 -12.52 9.52 11.30
N HIS A 23 -12.09 10.78 11.38
CA HIS A 23 -12.45 11.87 10.46
C HIS A 23 -13.98 12.02 10.27
N GLY A 24 -14.80 11.57 11.23
CA GLY A 24 -16.26 11.57 11.13
C GLY A 24 -16.82 10.55 10.14
N VAL A 25 -16.01 9.59 9.67
CA VAL A 25 -16.40 8.59 8.67
C VAL A 25 -16.57 7.23 9.32
N MET A 26 -17.73 6.62 9.10
CA MET A 26 -18.01 5.24 9.51
C MET A 26 -17.71 4.27 8.37
N LEU A 27 -17.19 3.08 8.71
CA LEU A 27 -16.85 2.02 7.77
C LEU A 27 -15.69 2.42 6.82
N LYS A 28 -15.42 1.55 5.87
CA LYS A 28 -14.50 1.85 4.76
C LYS A 28 -15.22 2.68 3.69
N ARG A 29 -14.56 3.72 3.24
CA ARG A 29 -14.97 4.53 2.09
C ARG A 29 -13.76 4.80 1.22
N MET A 30 -13.92 5.59 0.18
CA MET A 30 -12.81 6.03 -0.70
C MET A 30 -11.95 7.09 0.01
N HIS A 31 -11.30 6.68 1.09
CA HIS A 31 -10.35 7.46 1.87
C HIS A 31 -9.20 6.56 2.26
N HIS A 32 -7.98 7.03 2.08
CA HIS A 32 -6.78 6.24 2.37
C HIS A 32 -6.09 6.71 3.66
N TYR A 33 -6.87 7.08 4.68
CA TYR A 33 -6.34 7.39 6.02
C TYR A 33 -5.65 6.17 6.65
N GLN A 34 -4.68 6.43 7.53
CA GLN A 34 -3.89 5.37 8.19
C GLN A 34 -4.78 4.32 8.88
N GLY A 35 -5.91 4.73 9.48
CA GLY A 35 -6.87 3.81 10.09
C GLY A 35 -7.42 2.75 9.12
N LEU A 36 -7.49 3.06 7.83
CA LEU A 36 -7.98 2.15 6.80
C LEU A 36 -6.84 1.35 6.12
N ILE A 37 -5.71 1.99 5.83
CA ILE A 37 -4.66 1.39 4.99
C ILE A 37 -3.55 0.72 5.79
N ARG A 38 -3.33 1.09 7.05
CA ARG A 38 -2.32 0.50 7.92
C ARG A 38 -2.90 -0.68 8.70
N VAL A 39 -2.56 -1.89 8.30
CA VAL A 39 -3.12 -3.12 8.86
C VAL A 39 -2.11 -3.87 9.72
N PRO A 40 -2.56 -4.59 10.77
CA PRO A 40 -1.68 -5.43 11.55
C PRO A 40 -1.16 -6.58 10.70
N THR A 41 0.11 -6.90 10.88
CA THR A 41 0.75 -8.03 10.21
C THR A 41 1.67 -8.76 11.17
N LEU A 42 1.54 -10.10 11.21
CA LEU A 42 2.42 -10.97 11.95
C LEU A 42 2.95 -12.06 11.02
N TRP A 43 4.24 -12.30 11.10
CA TRP A 43 4.91 -13.40 10.41
C TRP A 43 5.63 -14.26 11.45
N VAL A 44 5.19 -15.49 11.62
CA VAL A 44 5.76 -16.43 12.59
C VAL A 44 6.43 -17.56 11.82
N GLU A 45 7.71 -17.70 12.01
CA GLU A 45 8.55 -18.71 11.35
C GLU A 45 9.20 -19.63 12.39
N PRO A 46 9.24 -20.95 12.15
CA PRO A 46 9.87 -21.90 13.08
C PRO A 46 11.31 -21.51 13.39
N GLY A 47 11.64 -21.44 14.68
CA GLY A 47 12.98 -21.11 15.14
C GLY A 47 13.41 -19.65 15.03
N ALA A 48 12.58 -18.77 14.47
CA ALA A 48 12.89 -17.35 14.43
C ALA A 48 12.69 -16.69 15.81
N ALA A 49 13.61 -15.79 16.17
CA ALA A 49 13.44 -14.94 17.34
C ALA A 49 12.37 -13.88 17.09
N ALA A 50 11.64 -13.51 18.15
CA ALA A 50 10.69 -12.40 18.07
C ALA A 50 11.41 -11.09 17.77
N SER A 51 10.90 -10.35 16.80
CA SER A 51 11.40 -9.04 16.41
C SER A 51 10.26 -8.16 15.91
N VAL A 52 10.48 -6.85 15.91
CA VAL A 52 9.59 -5.88 15.30
C VAL A 52 10.32 -5.27 14.12
N ARG A 53 9.62 -5.13 13.00
CA ARG A 53 10.10 -4.44 11.80
C ARG A 53 9.27 -3.19 11.59
N ASP A 54 9.92 -2.12 11.21
CA ASP A 54 9.31 -0.81 10.94
C ASP A 54 9.46 -0.37 9.48
N ASP A 55 9.97 -1.25 8.62
CA ASP A 55 10.09 -0.99 7.19
C ASP A 55 8.73 -0.96 6.49
N LEU A 56 8.66 -0.19 5.41
CA LEU A 56 7.47 -0.11 4.57
C LEU A 56 7.19 -1.48 3.93
N ALA A 57 6.03 -2.03 4.21
CA ALA A 57 5.56 -3.30 3.66
C ALA A 57 4.14 -3.17 3.12
N SER A 58 3.86 -3.83 2.02
CA SER A 58 2.55 -3.83 1.38
C SER A 58 1.95 -5.24 1.32
N THR A 59 0.63 -5.31 1.26
CA THR A 59 -0.07 -6.60 1.10
C THR A 59 0.32 -7.33 -0.17
N ILE A 60 0.74 -6.62 -1.23
CA ILE A 60 1.24 -7.24 -2.48
C ILE A 60 2.59 -7.96 -2.31
N ASP A 61 3.33 -7.70 -1.22
CA ASP A 61 4.62 -8.33 -0.95
C ASP A 61 4.47 -9.77 -0.46
N PHE A 62 3.33 -10.12 0.16
CA PHE A 62 3.10 -11.44 0.75
C PHE A 62 3.13 -12.57 -0.27
N PRO A 63 2.44 -12.50 -1.43
CA PRO A 63 2.52 -13.56 -2.43
C PRO A 63 3.96 -13.84 -2.87
N THR A 64 4.73 -12.79 -3.15
CA THR A 64 6.15 -12.91 -3.55
C THR A 64 6.98 -13.53 -2.43
N THR A 65 6.83 -13.05 -1.20
CA THR A 65 7.54 -13.55 -0.03
C THR A 65 7.22 -15.02 0.24
N ILE A 66 5.93 -15.40 0.20
CA ILE A 66 5.48 -16.78 0.42
C ILE A 66 6.08 -17.72 -0.64
N LEU A 67 6.01 -17.34 -1.91
CA LEU A 67 6.59 -18.13 -2.99
C LEU A 67 8.10 -18.31 -2.82
N LYS A 68 8.82 -17.24 -2.52
CA LYS A 68 10.27 -17.28 -2.25
C LYS A 68 10.60 -18.20 -1.08
N ARG A 69 9.84 -18.12 0.03
CA ARG A 69 10.02 -19.00 1.19
C ARG A 69 9.74 -20.48 0.86
N ALA A 70 8.83 -20.73 -0.07
CA ALA A 70 8.54 -22.09 -0.55
C ALA A 70 9.57 -22.58 -1.61
N GLY A 71 10.57 -21.78 -1.97
CA GLY A 71 11.53 -22.12 -3.02
C GLY A 71 10.92 -22.08 -4.42
N ILE A 72 9.79 -21.40 -4.60
CA ILE A 72 9.07 -21.26 -5.85
C ILE A 72 9.38 -19.89 -6.46
N GLN A 73 9.68 -19.85 -7.75
CA GLN A 73 9.84 -18.58 -8.45
C GLN A 73 8.49 -17.85 -8.53
N PRO A 74 8.45 -16.56 -8.17
CA PRO A 74 7.25 -15.76 -8.36
C PRO A 74 6.78 -15.80 -9.81
N PHE A 75 5.48 -15.85 -10.01
CA PHE A 75 4.89 -15.82 -11.34
C PHE A 75 5.03 -14.41 -11.95
N ASN A 76 4.99 -14.34 -13.26
CA ASN A 76 5.00 -13.07 -13.96
C ASN A 76 3.75 -12.23 -13.60
N GLY A 77 3.97 -10.99 -13.18
CA GLY A 77 2.92 -10.14 -12.64
C GLY A 77 2.84 -10.11 -11.10
N ALA A 78 3.65 -10.89 -10.38
CA ALA A 78 3.87 -10.71 -8.96
C ALA A 78 4.72 -9.45 -8.74
N MET A 79 4.07 -8.33 -8.44
CA MET A 79 4.70 -7.01 -8.35
C MET A 79 5.29 -6.69 -6.97
N GLY A 80 4.99 -7.49 -5.96
CA GLY A 80 5.52 -7.30 -4.62
C GLY A 80 6.98 -7.74 -4.50
N ARG A 81 7.68 -7.22 -3.48
CA ARG A 81 9.04 -7.63 -3.12
C ARG A 81 9.04 -8.83 -2.16
N ASP A 82 10.18 -9.48 -2.02
CA ASP A 82 10.42 -10.37 -0.90
C ASP A 82 10.73 -9.54 0.36
N LEU A 83 9.86 -9.61 1.35
CA LEU A 83 9.98 -8.84 2.60
C LEU A 83 11.30 -9.10 3.35
N PHE A 84 11.93 -10.24 3.15
CA PHE A 84 13.16 -10.64 3.85
C PHE A 84 14.43 -10.54 3.00
N GLY A 85 14.30 -10.50 1.70
CA GLY A 85 15.44 -10.54 0.75
C GLY A 85 15.66 -9.27 -0.04
N ASP A 86 14.63 -8.49 -0.28
CA ASP A 86 14.68 -7.30 -1.12
C ASP A 86 14.73 -6.01 -0.29
N PRO A 87 15.35 -4.93 -0.80
CA PRO A 87 15.41 -3.65 -0.11
C PRO A 87 14.03 -3.03 0.07
N GLU A 88 13.92 -2.16 1.07
CA GLU A 88 12.74 -1.34 1.28
C GLU A 88 12.56 -0.33 0.14
N PRO A 89 11.33 -0.11 -0.34
CA PRO A 89 11.06 0.89 -1.36
C PRO A 89 10.98 2.31 -0.76
N ASP A 90 11.20 3.33 -1.58
CA ASP A 90 11.06 4.73 -1.19
C ASP A 90 9.61 5.11 -0.82
N GLY A 91 8.65 4.31 -1.21
CA GLY A 91 7.24 4.48 -0.88
C GLY A 91 6.36 3.34 -1.40
N LEU A 92 5.19 3.22 -0.83
CA LEU A 92 4.15 2.27 -1.22
C LEU A 92 3.09 2.98 -2.06
N ILE A 93 2.58 2.28 -3.07
CA ILE A 93 1.46 2.75 -3.88
C ILE A 93 0.19 2.00 -3.50
N ILE A 94 -0.88 2.76 -3.27
CA ILE A 94 -2.23 2.24 -3.09
C ILE A 94 -3.08 2.78 -4.23
N GLU A 95 -3.76 1.89 -4.92
CA GLU A 95 -4.62 2.23 -6.03
C GLU A 95 -6.04 1.83 -5.73
N GLU A 96 -6.95 2.77 -5.77
CA GLU A 96 -8.38 2.51 -5.76
C GLU A 96 -8.97 2.94 -7.10
N GLN A 97 -9.63 2.03 -7.77
CA GLN A 97 -10.35 2.34 -9.00
C GLN A 97 -11.79 2.70 -8.66
N ALA A 98 -12.32 3.68 -9.39
CA ALA A 98 -13.73 3.97 -9.37
C ALA A 98 -14.53 2.69 -9.63
N GLY A 99 -15.43 2.35 -8.73
CA GLY A 99 -16.37 1.25 -8.95
C GLY A 99 -17.31 1.54 -10.14
N GLN A 100 -18.02 0.52 -10.61
CA GLN A 100 -19.07 0.73 -11.63
C GLN A 100 -20.10 1.76 -11.11
N PRO A 101 -20.45 2.78 -11.92
CA PRO A 101 -21.44 3.77 -11.50
C PRO A 101 -22.76 3.07 -11.24
N LYS A 102 -23.38 3.39 -10.14
CA LYS A 102 -24.80 3.05 -9.97
C LYS A 102 -25.60 3.90 -10.97
N PRO A 103 -26.68 3.35 -11.57
CA PRO A 103 -27.53 4.13 -12.45
C PRO A 103 -27.96 5.47 -11.81
N GLY A 104 -27.69 6.59 -12.49
CA GLY A 104 -28.02 7.93 -12.00
C GLY A 104 -26.99 8.57 -11.05
N THR A 105 -25.81 7.97 -10.85
CA THR A 105 -24.72 8.57 -10.07
C THR A 105 -23.46 8.72 -10.94
N SER A 106 -22.62 9.71 -10.63
CA SER A 106 -21.27 9.80 -11.19
C SER A 106 -20.38 8.73 -10.55
N ASN A 107 -19.38 8.24 -11.29
CA ASN A 107 -18.31 7.42 -10.71
C ASN A 107 -17.56 8.22 -9.65
N PRO A 108 -17.29 7.63 -8.47
CA PRO A 108 -16.29 8.20 -7.62
C PRO A 108 -14.95 8.20 -8.36
N PRO A 109 -14.14 9.24 -8.23
CA PRO A 109 -12.83 9.29 -8.87
C PRO A 109 -11.94 8.16 -8.36
N GLY A 110 -11.15 7.56 -9.23
CA GLY A 110 -10.09 6.64 -8.79
C GLY A 110 -9.02 7.41 -8.02
N LEU A 111 -8.54 6.84 -6.92
CA LEU A 111 -7.49 7.44 -6.10
C LEU A 111 -6.14 6.76 -6.33
N ARG A 112 -5.08 7.54 -6.20
CA ARG A 112 -3.71 7.06 -6.14
C ARG A 112 -3.04 7.64 -4.91
N THR A 113 -2.53 6.77 -4.05
CA THR A 113 -1.90 7.20 -2.81
C THR A 113 -0.47 6.68 -2.75
N LEU A 114 0.44 7.58 -2.43
CA LEU A 114 1.80 7.29 -2.03
C LEU A 114 1.88 7.36 -0.51
N VAL A 115 2.46 6.33 0.11
CA VAL A 115 2.83 6.33 1.52
C VAL A 115 4.33 6.18 1.62
N THR A 116 4.99 7.15 2.22
CA THR A 116 6.41 7.10 2.61
C THR A 116 6.53 6.94 4.12
N ARG A 117 7.74 6.95 4.66
CA ARG A 117 7.96 6.94 6.12
C ARG A 117 7.46 8.21 6.81
N SER A 118 7.42 9.33 6.08
CA SER A 118 7.12 10.65 6.64
C SER A 118 5.83 11.28 6.11
N HIS A 119 5.33 10.85 4.99
CA HIS A 119 4.17 11.49 4.37
C HIS A 119 3.20 10.48 3.75
N ARG A 120 1.94 10.87 3.71
CA ARG A 120 0.93 10.26 2.84
C ARG A 120 0.39 11.31 1.88
N MET A 121 0.46 11.02 0.60
CA MET A 121 -0.11 11.87 -0.45
C MET A 121 -1.12 11.08 -1.27
N THR A 122 -2.34 11.58 -1.36
CA THR A 122 -3.41 11.03 -2.20
C THR A 122 -3.72 11.99 -3.33
N LEU A 123 -3.70 11.50 -4.56
CA LEU A 123 -4.14 12.23 -5.73
C LEU A 123 -5.52 11.74 -6.17
N SER A 124 -6.39 12.68 -6.45
CA SER A 124 -7.69 12.49 -7.08
C SER A 124 -7.68 13.16 -8.46
N PRO A 125 -8.43 12.68 -9.46
CA PRO A 125 -8.68 13.42 -10.68
C PRO A 125 -9.36 14.78 -10.46
N ASP A 126 -10.04 14.94 -9.33
CA ASP A 126 -10.60 16.20 -8.86
C ASP A 126 -9.66 16.73 -7.76
N ASP A 127 -8.99 17.85 -8.05
CA ASP A 127 -7.99 18.45 -7.18
C ASP A 127 -8.53 18.80 -5.78
N ASP A 128 -9.83 19.09 -5.66
CA ASP A 128 -10.47 19.38 -4.37
C ASP A 128 -10.42 18.19 -3.38
N PHE A 129 -10.19 16.98 -3.89
CA PHE A 129 -10.06 15.77 -3.08
C PHE A 129 -8.64 15.25 -2.93
N SER A 130 -7.65 16.00 -3.39
CA SER A 130 -6.24 15.63 -3.19
C SER A 130 -5.78 15.99 -1.78
N GLU A 131 -4.93 15.15 -1.20
CA GLU A 131 -4.51 15.24 0.19
C GLU A 131 -3.00 15.05 0.33
N LEU A 132 -2.41 15.76 1.29
CA LEU A 132 -1.03 15.56 1.74
C LEU A 132 -0.96 15.75 3.25
N TYR A 133 -0.37 14.79 3.93
CA TYR A 133 -0.17 14.81 5.39
C TYR A 133 1.28 14.53 5.75
N ASP A 134 1.81 15.29 6.70
CA ASP A 134 3.10 15.02 7.35
C ASP A 134 2.86 14.06 8.53
N LEU A 135 3.12 12.79 8.34
CA LEU A 135 2.89 11.75 9.35
C LEU A 135 3.82 11.86 10.56
N GLY A 136 4.89 12.64 10.45
CA GLY A 136 5.80 12.91 11.57
C GLY A 136 5.26 13.96 12.53
N GLY A 137 4.68 15.02 11.99
CA GLY A 137 4.09 16.12 12.76
C GLY A 137 2.60 15.97 13.05
N ASP A 138 1.89 15.24 12.19
CA ASP A 138 0.44 15.03 12.23
C ASP A 138 0.10 13.54 11.93
N PRO A 139 0.44 12.62 12.83
CA PRO A 139 0.20 11.18 12.63
C PRO A 139 -1.28 10.80 12.52
N ASP A 140 -2.17 11.67 13.01
CA ASP A 140 -3.62 11.49 12.97
C ASP A 140 -4.25 12.11 11.70
N GLU A 141 -3.44 12.68 10.80
CA GLU A 141 -3.88 13.19 9.50
C GLU A 141 -5.01 14.24 9.57
N ASN A 142 -4.90 15.17 10.52
CA ASN A 142 -5.92 16.20 10.76
C ASN A 142 -5.76 17.44 9.88
N VAL A 143 -4.54 17.71 9.39
CA VAL A 143 -4.20 18.93 8.65
C VAL A 143 -3.74 18.59 7.24
N ASN A 144 -4.65 18.73 6.28
CA ASN A 144 -4.31 18.56 4.86
C ASN A 144 -3.48 19.75 4.36
N ILE A 145 -2.20 19.52 4.09
CA ILE A 145 -1.25 20.53 3.59
C ILE A 145 -1.08 20.49 2.06
N PHE A 146 -1.93 19.79 1.32
CA PHE A 146 -1.78 19.63 -0.13
C PHE A 146 -1.70 20.95 -0.88
N ASN A 147 -2.51 21.93 -0.47
CA ASN A 147 -2.56 23.27 -1.07
C ASN A 147 -1.75 24.32 -0.31
N ASP A 148 -1.00 23.92 0.72
CA ASP A 148 -0.12 24.83 1.46
C ASP A 148 1.05 25.24 0.57
N PRO A 149 1.30 26.56 0.39
CA PRO A 149 2.46 27.05 -0.37
C PRO A 149 3.80 26.53 0.17
N ASP A 150 3.92 26.36 1.48
CA ASP A 150 5.15 25.90 2.13
C ASP A 150 5.41 24.41 1.91
N ALA A 151 4.37 23.62 1.58
CA ALA A 151 4.48 22.21 1.23
C ALA A 151 4.75 21.94 -0.25
N ARG A 152 4.91 22.98 -1.07
CA ARG A 152 5.01 22.87 -2.54
C ARG A 152 6.18 21.98 -2.99
N ASP A 153 7.35 22.19 -2.43
CA ASP A 153 8.55 21.45 -2.82
C ASP A 153 8.45 19.99 -2.36
N THR A 154 7.99 19.76 -1.14
CA THR A 154 7.71 18.41 -0.62
C THR A 154 6.71 17.66 -1.51
N ARG A 155 5.62 18.33 -1.88
CA ARG A 155 4.61 17.76 -2.79
C ARG A 155 5.21 17.39 -4.14
N ALA A 156 6.06 18.25 -4.72
CA ALA A 156 6.71 17.97 -6.00
C ALA A 156 7.65 16.75 -5.93
N GLU A 157 8.43 16.63 -4.86
CA GLU A 157 9.29 15.48 -4.60
C GLU A 157 8.47 14.18 -4.46
N LEU A 158 7.41 14.21 -3.66
CA LEU A 158 6.53 13.06 -3.47
C LEU A 158 5.83 12.65 -4.78
N MET A 159 5.44 13.59 -5.62
CA MET A 159 4.89 13.28 -6.95
C MET A 159 5.92 12.58 -7.84
N GLU A 160 7.19 12.99 -7.80
CA GLU A 160 8.25 12.28 -8.53
C GLU A 160 8.44 10.85 -8.03
N ILE A 161 8.51 10.64 -6.71
CA ILE A 161 8.58 9.30 -6.11
C ILE A 161 7.37 8.47 -6.56
N MET A 162 6.17 9.02 -6.47
CA MET A 162 4.94 8.34 -6.85
C MET A 162 4.98 7.85 -8.30
N VAL A 163 5.34 8.73 -9.24
CA VAL A 163 5.43 8.39 -10.66
C VAL A 163 6.46 7.29 -10.89
N ARG A 164 7.66 7.40 -10.30
CA ARG A 164 8.71 6.38 -10.42
C ARG A 164 8.24 5.02 -9.87
N ARG A 165 7.57 5.01 -8.72
CA ARG A 165 7.01 3.79 -8.13
C ARG A 165 5.93 3.17 -9.01
N MET A 166 5.01 3.96 -9.53
CA MET A 166 3.99 3.47 -10.47
C MET A 166 4.60 2.87 -11.73
N MET A 167 5.67 3.45 -12.28
CA MET A 167 6.39 2.89 -13.42
C MET A 167 7.06 1.54 -13.08
N GLN A 168 7.60 1.38 -11.89
CA GLN A 168 8.23 0.13 -11.42
C GLN A 168 7.20 -0.99 -11.20
N LEU A 169 5.97 -0.63 -10.81
CA LEU A 169 4.87 -1.56 -10.55
C LEU A 169 4.08 -1.94 -11.81
N GLN A 170 4.47 -1.44 -12.98
CA GLN A 170 3.83 -1.86 -14.22
C GLN A 170 4.07 -3.34 -14.50
N THR A 171 2.98 -4.05 -14.80
CA THR A 171 3.06 -5.46 -15.16
C THR A 171 3.76 -5.61 -16.51
N THR A 172 4.95 -6.16 -16.49
CA THR A 172 5.62 -6.61 -17.72
C THR A 172 5.19 -8.05 -18.03
N SER A 173 3.95 -8.24 -18.48
CA SER A 173 3.56 -9.54 -19.01
C SER A 173 4.42 -9.84 -20.24
N PRO A 174 5.02 -11.03 -20.36
CA PRO A 174 5.69 -11.37 -21.60
C PRO A 174 4.66 -11.29 -22.72
N LEU A 175 5.07 -10.69 -23.83
CA LEU A 175 4.28 -10.77 -25.06
C LEU A 175 4.02 -12.26 -25.34
N PRO A 176 2.80 -12.64 -25.77
CA PRO A 176 2.53 -14.02 -26.18
C PRO A 176 3.61 -14.45 -27.18
N PRO A 177 4.14 -15.69 -27.09
CA PRO A 177 5.20 -16.15 -27.98
C PRO A 177 4.77 -16.24 -29.45
N PHE A 178 3.57 -15.85 -29.77
CA PHE A 178 2.99 -15.79 -31.10
C PHE A 178 2.60 -14.35 -31.44
N ALA A 179 3.58 -13.59 -31.90
CA ALA A 179 3.27 -12.59 -32.92
C ALA A 179 3.18 -13.34 -34.25
N PRO A 180 2.11 -13.15 -35.05
CA PRO A 180 2.01 -13.75 -36.37
C PRO A 180 3.11 -13.23 -37.29
#